data_9ad38751c90dfcc1d003e37747ef50d2
#
_entry.id   9ad38751c90dfcc1d003e37747ef50d2
#
_cell.length_a   1.000
_cell.length_b   1.000
_cell.length_c   1.000
_cell.angle_alpha   90.00
_cell.angle_beta   90.00
_cell.angle_gamma   90.00
#
_symmetry.space_group_name_H-M   'P 1'
#
loop_
_entity.id
_entity.type
_entity.pdbx_description
1 polymer ?
#
loop_
_entity_poly.entity_id
_entity_poly.type
_entity_poly.pdbx_seq_one_letter_code
_entity_poly.pdbx_strand_id
1 'polypeptide(L)'
;MRLSKLITIAWLCASVTAVAQKPANYKGLEITVAGVERAETVGLRDCPPGTNTVRGLTKPGEEFAIVNLSFKVTPAFKETIVKKPVLLDASGKTFNTAMSFVDAGSVPQYSCGFAYRVPTGTKLGKIQIDTTTLDLTPFNK
;
A
#
# COMPACT_ATOMS: atom_id res chain seq x y z
N MET A 1 -25.77 -22.49 55.05
CA MET A 1 -25.10 -22.94 53.84
C MET A 1 -25.29 -21.91 52.72
N ARG A 2 -24.24 -21.16 52.40
CA ARG A 2 -24.29 -20.20 51.29
C ARG A 2 -23.54 -20.82 50.13
N LEU A 3 -24.25 -21.14 49.04
CA LEU A 3 -23.62 -21.56 47.78
C LEU A 3 -23.06 -20.33 47.05
N SER A 4 -21.75 -20.19 47.01
CA SER A 4 -21.06 -19.22 46.14
C SER A 4 -21.13 -19.73 44.70
N LYS A 5 -21.86 -19.02 43.84
CA LYS A 5 -21.81 -19.22 42.38
C LYS A 5 -20.56 -18.51 41.85
N LEU A 6 -19.56 -19.28 41.52
CA LEU A 6 -18.41 -18.81 40.73
C LEU A 6 -18.85 -18.54 39.29
N ILE A 7 -18.92 -17.26 38.93
CA ILE A 7 -19.12 -16.85 37.54
C ILE A 7 -17.78 -16.88 36.87
N THR A 8 -17.54 -17.89 36.04
CA THR A 8 -16.36 -17.97 35.17
C THR A 8 -16.62 -17.07 33.96
N ILE A 9 -15.99 -15.89 33.95
CA ILE A 9 -15.98 -15.01 32.77
C ILE A 9 -14.97 -15.59 31.80
N ALA A 10 -15.47 -16.25 30.75
CA ALA A 10 -14.64 -16.67 29.61
C ALA A 10 -14.30 -15.43 28.77
N TRP A 11 -13.05 -15.03 28.80
CA TRP A 11 -12.50 -14.02 27.88
C TRP A 11 -12.37 -14.66 26.49
N LEU A 12 -13.28 -14.33 25.59
CA LEU A 12 -13.09 -14.63 24.17
C LEU A 12 -12.03 -13.67 23.63
N CYS A 13 -10.79 -14.13 23.52
CA CYS A 13 -9.79 -13.49 22.70
C CYS A 13 -10.20 -13.65 21.24
N ALA A 14 -10.82 -12.60 20.67
CA ALA A 14 -11.00 -12.52 19.24
C ALA A 14 -9.62 -12.36 18.59
N SER A 15 -9.08 -13.45 18.07
CA SER A 15 -7.86 -13.43 17.27
C SER A 15 -8.18 -12.70 15.97
N VAL A 16 -7.75 -11.43 15.87
CA VAL A 16 -7.76 -10.71 14.59
C VAL A 16 -6.68 -11.35 13.73
N THR A 17 -7.07 -12.29 12.87
CA THR A 17 -6.19 -12.83 11.85
C THR A 17 -5.92 -11.72 10.83
N ALA A 18 -4.76 -11.07 10.93
CA ALA A 18 -4.25 -10.22 9.87
C ALA A 18 -4.07 -11.11 8.62
N VAL A 19 -4.85 -10.83 7.55
CA VAL A 19 -4.70 -11.53 6.28
C VAL A 19 -3.36 -11.07 5.68
N ALA A 20 -2.32 -11.90 5.83
CA ALA A 20 -1.04 -11.68 5.18
C ALA A 20 -1.22 -11.87 3.68
N GLN A 21 -1.12 -10.79 2.89
CA GLN A 21 -1.12 -10.90 1.45
C GLN A 21 0.16 -11.59 0.97
N LYS A 22 0.01 -12.50 0.01
CA LYS A 22 1.14 -13.12 -0.66
C LYS A 22 1.91 -12.05 -1.44
N PRO A 23 3.25 -11.95 -1.29
CA PRO A 23 4.05 -11.04 -2.09
C PRO A 23 3.88 -11.31 -3.58
N ALA A 24 3.78 -10.25 -4.39
CA ALA A 24 3.89 -10.34 -5.84
C ALA A 24 5.36 -10.24 -6.24
N ASN A 25 5.73 -10.86 -7.35
CA ASN A 25 7.08 -10.82 -7.87
C ASN A 25 7.10 -10.09 -9.22
N TYR A 26 7.87 -9.02 -9.30
CA TYR A 26 8.17 -8.32 -10.53
C TYR A 26 9.64 -8.50 -10.88
N LYS A 27 9.96 -9.50 -11.72
CA LYS A 27 11.32 -9.77 -12.22
C LYS A 27 12.39 -9.88 -11.13
N GLY A 28 12.04 -10.45 -9.98
CA GLY A 28 12.93 -10.57 -8.83
C GLY A 28 12.76 -9.47 -7.76
N LEU A 29 11.91 -8.48 -7.98
CA LEU A 29 11.48 -7.53 -6.97
C LEU A 29 10.20 -8.06 -6.30
N GLU A 30 10.30 -8.44 -5.04
CA GLU A 30 9.15 -8.88 -4.24
C GLU A 30 8.41 -7.68 -3.68
N ILE A 31 7.11 -7.61 -3.91
CA ILE A 31 6.27 -6.45 -3.57
C ILE A 31 5.11 -6.91 -2.69
N THR A 32 4.91 -6.23 -1.58
CA THR A 32 3.81 -6.49 -0.64
C THR A 32 3.08 -5.20 -0.33
N VAL A 33 1.76 -5.24 -0.28
CA VAL A 33 0.95 -4.11 0.20
C VAL A 33 1.00 -4.10 1.73
N ALA A 34 1.60 -3.06 2.30
CA ALA A 34 1.66 -2.88 3.76
C ALA A 34 0.40 -2.22 4.32
N GLY A 35 -0.27 -1.40 3.53
CA GLY A 35 -1.50 -0.74 3.94
C GLY A 35 -1.90 0.36 2.98
N VAL A 36 -3.05 0.96 3.23
CA VAL A 36 -3.58 2.11 2.49
C VAL A 36 -4.01 3.18 3.49
N GLU A 37 -3.58 4.39 3.25
CA GLU A 37 -3.96 5.58 4.03
C GLU A 37 -4.74 6.55 3.15
N ARG A 38 -5.57 7.38 3.79
CA ARG A 38 -6.31 8.47 3.15
C ARG A 38 -5.90 9.78 3.79
N ALA A 39 -5.61 10.80 2.99
CA ALA A 39 -5.20 12.11 3.48
C ALA A 39 -5.52 13.23 2.47
N GLU A 40 -5.71 14.44 2.96
CA GLU A 40 -5.87 15.63 2.12
C GLU A 40 -4.52 16.22 1.69
N THR A 41 -3.47 15.92 2.44
CA THR A 41 -2.10 16.36 2.18
C THR A 41 -1.14 15.18 2.29
N VAL A 42 -0.07 15.21 1.53
CA VAL A 42 0.95 14.16 1.55
C VAL A 42 2.33 14.74 1.23
N GLY A 43 3.36 14.18 1.84
CA GLY A 43 4.74 14.39 1.42
C GLY A 43 5.10 13.41 0.30
N LEU A 44 5.35 13.93 -0.90
CA LEU A 44 5.74 13.13 -2.06
C LEU A 44 7.26 12.94 -2.06
N ARG A 45 7.69 11.69 -2.14
CA ARG A 45 9.11 11.30 -2.21
C ARG A 45 9.29 10.25 -3.30
N ASP A 46 10.46 10.24 -3.93
CA ASP A 46 10.81 9.14 -4.83
C ASP A 46 10.94 7.80 -4.07
N CYS A 47 10.93 6.72 -4.81
CA CYS A 47 11.05 5.36 -4.28
C CYS A 47 12.29 4.67 -4.85
N PRO A 48 13.26 4.20 -4.06
CA PRO A 48 13.36 4.28 -2.58
C PRO A 48 13.38 5.72 -2.04
N PRO A 49 12.90 5.94 -0.79
CA PRO A 49 12.77 7.28 -0.25
C PRO A 49 14.10 8.04 -0.18
N GLY A 50 14.14 9.19 -0.85
CA GLY A 50 15.25 10.14 -0.76
C GLY A 50 15.00 11.21 0.31
N THR A 51 15.89 12.21 0.34
CA THR A 51 15.81 13.35 1.26
C THR A 51 14.83 14.43 0.80
N ASN A 52 14.60 14.54 -0.51
CA ASN A 52 13.72 15.53 -1.09
C ASN A 52 12.26 15.16 -0.89
N THR A 53 11.46 16.11 -0.44
CA THR A 53 10.02 15.95 -0.27
C THR A 53 9.30 17.12 -0.90
N VAL A 54 8.27 16.84 -1.70
CA VAL A 54 7.35 17.84 -2.26
C VAL A 54 5.98 17.66 -1.61
N ARG A 55 5.36 18.73 -1.17
CA ARG A 55 4.04 18.68 -0.57
C ARG A 55 2.96 18.57 -1.65
N GLY A 56 2.16 17.52 -1.58
CA GLY A 56 0.96 17.34 -2.38
C GLY A 56 -0.28 17.86 -1.65
N LEU A 57 -1.15 18.56 -2.38
CA LEU A 57 -2.43 19.10 -1.90
C LEU A 57 -3.55 18.59 -2.79
N THR A 58 -4.73 18.39 -2.21
CA THR A 58 -5.96 18.04 -2.93
C THR A 58 -6.89 19.25 -3.05
N LYS A 59 -7.81 19.18 -4.01
CA LYS A 59 -8.93 20.10 -4.16
C LYS A 59 -10.14 19.60 -3.35
N PRO A 60 -11.15 20.45 -3.08
CA PRO A 60 -12.41 19.99 -2.49
C PRO A 60 -13.02 18.84 -3.30
N GLY A 61 -13.49 17.78 -2.60
CA GLY A 61 -14.04 16.58 -3.21
C GLY A 61 -13.01 15.51 -3.62
N GLU A 62 -11.72 15.78 -3.40
CA GLU A 62 -10.61 14.86 -3.62
C GLU A 62 -9.89 14.50 -2.32
N GLU A 63 -9.25 13.36 -2.33
CA GLU A 63 -8.31 12.92 -1.30
C GLU A 63 -7.11 12.22 -1.94
N PHE A 64 -6.04 12.05 -1.19
CA PHE A 64 -4.99 11.11 -1.56
C PHE A 64 -5.34 9.72 -1.04
N ALA A 65 -5.29 8.73 -1.93
CA ALA A 65 -5.13 7.34 -1.56
C ALA A 65 -3.62 7.05 -1.57
N ILE A 66 -3.06 6.73 -0.42
CA ILE A 66 -1.63 6.45 -0.26
C ILE A 66 -1.48 4.96 -0.09
N VAL A 67 -0.95 4.30 -1.12
CA VAL A 67 -0.70 2.86 -1.11
C VAL A 67 0.73 2.63 -0.63
N ASN A 68 0.86 2.09 0.57
CA ASN A 68 2.14 1.74 1.15
C ASN A 68 2.59 0.37 0.66
N LEU A 69 3.69 0.32 -0.07
CA LEU A 69 4.28 -0.88 -0.61
C LEU A 69 5.63 -1.16 0.05
N SER A 70 5.87 -2.42 0.38
CA SER A 70 7.18 -2.90 0.83
C SER A 70 7.85 -3.68 -0.29
N PHE A 71 9.12 -3.42 -0.49
CA PHE A 71 9.93 -4.02 -1.55
C PHE A 71 11.11 -4.78 -0.98
N LYS A 72 11.35 -5.96 -1.52
CA LYS A 72 12.54 -6.76 -1.27
C LYS A 72 13.23 -7.08 -2.58
N VAL A 73 14.48 -6.66 -2.71
CA VAL A 73 15.29 -6.90 -3.89
C VAL A 73 15.95 -8.26 -3.76
N THR A 74 15.67 -9.16 -4.72
CA THR A 74 16.35 -10.47 -4.79
C THR A 74 17.49 -10.42 -5.80
N PRO A 75 18.44 -11.39 -5.79
CA PRO A 75 19.52 -11.45 -6.77
C PRO A 75 19.06 -11.55 -8.23
N ALA A 76 17.81 -11.98 -8.45
CA ALA A 76 17.24 -12.07 -9.80
C ALA A 76 16.82 -10.71 -10.37
N PHE A 77 16.67 -9.66 -9.54
CA PHE A 77 16.26 -8.33 -9.99
C PHE A 77 17.42 -7.61 -10.68
N LYS A 78 17.26 -7.35 -11.97
CA LYS A 78 18.27 -6.71 -12.82
C LYS A 78 17.76 -5.47 -13.56
N GLU A 79 16.51 -5.08 -13.33
CA GLU A 79 15.90 -3.96 -14.03
C GLU A 79 16.51 -2.63 -13.55
N THR A 80 16.83 -1.77 -14.50
CA THR A 80 17.31 -0.40 -14.23
C THR A 80 16.17 0.61 -14.24
N ILE A 81 15.08 0.29 -14.94
CA ILE A 81 13.90 1.16 -15.06
C ILE A 81 12.67 0.37 -14.61
N VAL A 82 11.96 0.91 -13.64
CA VAL A 82 10.67 0.40 -13.21
C VAL A 82 9.61 1.46 -13.50
N LYS A 83 8.54 1.05 -14.18
CA LYS A 83 7.43 1.96 -14.49
C LYS A 83 6.71 2.39 -13.22
N LYS A 84 6.19 3.61 -13.22
CA LYS A 84 5.36 4.11 -12.12
C LYS A 84 4.15 3.20 -11.88
N PRO A 85 3.85 2.86 -10.62
CA PRO A 85 2.65 2.08 -10.33
C PRO A 85 1.39 2.84 -10.71
N VAL A 86 0.43 2.16 -11.31
CA VAL A 86 -0.89 2.69 -11.66
C VAL A 86 -1.93 2.14 -10.70
N LEU A 87 -2.73 3.02 -10.12
CA LEU A 87 -3.87 2.64 -9.30
C LEU A 87 -5.10 2.44 -10.18
N LEU A 88 -5.81 1.33 -9.97
CA LEU A 88 -7.14 1.10 -10.55
C LEU A 88 -8.17 1.05 -9.43
N ASP A 89 -9.27 1.78 -9.60
CA ASP A 89 -10.40 1.68 -8.67
C ASP A 89 -11.23 0.42 -8.95
N ALA A 90 -12.27 0.19 -8.13
CA ALA A 90 -13.14 -0.97 -8.27
C ALA A 90 -13.88 -1.02 -9.61
N SER A 91 -14.05 0.10 -10.31
CA SER A 91 -14.65 0.18 -11.65
C SER A 91 -13.65 0.00 -12.80
N GLY A 92 -12.35 -0.07 -12.48
CA GLY A 92 -11.27 -0.17 -13.47
C GLY A 92 -10.73 1.17 -13.96
N LYS A 93 -11.18 2.29 -13.40
CA LYS A 93 -10.62 3.61 -13.70
C LYS A 93 -9.20 3.73 -13.18
N THR A 94 -8.29 4.27 -13.99
CA THR A 94 -6.88 4.41 -13.67
C THR A 94 -6.55 5.78 -13.08
N PHE A 95 -5.61 5.78 -12.13
CA PHE A 95 -5.03 6.98 -11.53
C PHE A 95 -3.52 6.88 -11.54
N ASN A 96 -2.85 8.00 -11.81
CA ASN A 96 -1.40 8.07 -11.86
C ASN A 96 -0.83 8.74 -10.60
N THR A 97 0.40 8.40 -10.28
CA THR A 97 1.17 9.04 -9.21
C THR A 97 2.21 9.99 -9.78
N ALA A 98 2.52 11.05 -9.04
CA ALA A 98 3.64 11.94 -9.35
C ALA A 98 5.00 11.33 -8.98
N MET A 99 5.00 10.29 -8.15
CA MET A 99 6.22 9.64 -7.64
C MET A 99 6.85 8.72 -8.67
N SER A 100 8.19 8.59 -8.62
CA SER A 100 8.95 7.76 -9.54
C SER A 100 9.83 6.77 -8.78
N PHE A 101 10.19 5.67 -9.44
CA PHE A 101 11.29 4.83 -8.99
C PHE A 101 12.62 5.48 -9.40
N VAL A 102 13.54 5.53 -8.43
CA VAL A 102 14.93 5.98 -8.65
C VAL A 102 15.84 4.88 -8.16
N ASP A 103 16.44 4.14 -9.09
CA ASP A 103 17.33 3.03 -8.79
C ASP A 103 16.70 2.02 -7.79
N ALA A 104 15.66 1.37 -8.24
CA ALA A 104 14.85 0.45 -7.43
C ALA A 104 15.62 -0.73 -6.83
N GLY A 105 16.82 -1.02 -7.32
CA GLY A 105 17.68 -2.10 -6.83
C GLY A 105 18.81 -1.62 -5.91
N SER A 106 18.91 -0.34 -5.59
CA SER A 106 20.04 0.24 -4.83
C SER A 106 20.06 -0.15 -3.36
N VAL A 107 18.91 -0.48 -2.79
CA VAL A 107 18.73 -0.85 -1.39
C VAL A 107 18.03 -2.21 -1.31
N PRO A 108 18.49 -3.15 -0.45
CA PRO A 108 17.94 -4.51 -0.43
C PRO A 108 16.48 -4.60 0.04
N GLN A 109 16.05 -3.70 0.91
CA GLN A 109 14.67 -3.59 1.38
C GLN A 109 14.30 -2.14 1.62
N TYR A 110 13.09 -1.77 1.21
CA TYR A 110 12.56 -0.42 1.44
C TYR A 110 11.04 -0.42 1.36
N SER A 111 10.44 0.67 1.85
CA SER A 111 9.00 0.90 1.75
C SER A 111 8.72 2.27 1.19
N CYS A 112 7.69 2.38 0.36
CA CYS A 112 7.27 3.62 -0.27
C CYS A 112 5.75 3.78 -0.17
N GLY A 113 5.29 5.00 0.06
CA GLY A 113 3.88 5.35 -0.03
C GLY A 113 3.59 6.06 -1.35
N PHE A 114 2.97 5.39 -2.29
CA PHE A 114 2.56 5.97 -3.57
C PHE A 114 1.23 6.69 -3.42
N ALA A 115 1.21 7.98 -3.69
CA ALA A 115 0.03 8.83 -3.52
C ALA A 115 -0.70 9.05 -4.84
N TYR A 116 -2.02 8.88 -4.80
CA TYR A 116 -2.92 9.05 -5.93
C TYR A 116 -4.04 10.01 -5.56
N ARG A 117 -4.27 11.06 -6.36
CA ARG A 117 -5.45 11.90 -6.20
C ARG A 117 -6.67 11.16 -6.72
N VAL A 118 -7.63 10.93 -5.85
CA VAL A 118 -8.88 10.23 -6.16
C VAL A 118 -10.07 11.02 -5.61
N PRO A 119 -11.27 10.88 -6.18
CA PRO A 119 -12.48 11.39 -5.53
C PRO A 119 -12.62 10.81 -4.12
N THR A 120 -13.08 11.62 -3.18
CA THR A 120 -13.28 11.19 -1.79
C THR A 120 -14.18 9.94 -1.73
N GLY A 121 -13.73 8.93 -1.00
CA GLY A 121 -14.47 7.68 -0.84
C GLY A 121 -14.31 6.67 -1.98
N THR A 122 -13.39 6.89 -2.93
CA THR A 122 -13.10 5.95 -4.01
C THR A 122 -12.76 4.57 -3.47
N LYS A 123 -13.44 3.54 -3.96
CA LYS A 123 -13.13 2.14 -3.66
C LYS A 123 -11.98 1.67 -4.55
N LEU A 124 -10.95 1.15 -3.92
CA LEU A 124 -9.74 0.69 -4.61
C LEU A 124 -9.93 -0.74 -5.12
N GLY A 125 -9.43 -1.01 -6.31
CA GLY A 125 -9.40 -2.34 -6.90
C GLY A 125 -8.02 -2.97 -6.77
N LYS A 126 -7.04 -2.42 -7.48
CA LYS A 126 -5.67 -2.97 -7.51
C LYS A 126 -4.64 -1.89 -7.82
N ILE A 127 -3.39 -2.19 -7.51
CA ILE A 127 -2.23 -1.44 -8.01
C ILE A 127 -1.48 -2.31 -9.01
N GLN A 128 -0.99 -1.69 -10.07
CA GLN A 128 -0.32 -2.38 -11.17
C GLN A 128 1.06 -1.77 -11.42
N ILE A 129 2.09 -2.61 -11.39
CA ILE A 129 3.45 -2.27 -11.77
C ILE A 129 3.78 -3.11 -13.01
N ASP A 130 3.76 -2.47 -14.18
CA ASP A 130 3.88 -3.12 -15.48
C ASP A 130 2.85 -4.27 -15.63
N THR A 131 3.28 -5.52 -15.66
CA THR A 131 2.40 -6.71 -15.75
C THR A 131 2.01 -7.30 -14.39
N THR A 132 2.62 -6.81 -13.30
CA THR A 132 2.39 -7.30 -11.94
C THR A 132 1.29 -6.51 -11.25
N THR A 133 0.30 -7.20 -10.69
CA THR A 133 -0.83 -6.59 -9.97
C THR A 133 -0.91 -7.07 -8.54
N LEU A 134 -1.32 -6.16 -7.64
CA LEU A 134 -1.63 -6.44 -6.24
C LEU A 134 -3.05 -5.99 -5.94
N ASP A 135 -3.81 -6.85 -5.28
CA ASP A 135 -5.19 -6.58 -4.88
C ASP A 135 -5.24 -5.58 -3.71
N LEU A 136 -6.07 -4.55 -3.84
CA LEU A 136 -6.28 -3.53 -2.80
C LEU A 136 -7.65 -3.64 -2.15
N THR A 137 -8.52 -4.54 -2.59
CA THR A 137 -9.88 -4.68 -2.05
C THR A 137 -9.92 -4.97 -0.54
N PRO A 138 -8.99 -5.72 0.06
CA PRO A 138 -8.96 -5.93 1.51
C PRO A 138 -8.72 -4.66 2.32
N PHE A 139 -8.20 -3.60 1.70
CA PHE A 139 -7.87 -2.32 2.37
C PHE A 139 -8.98 -1.27 2.26
N ASN A 140 -10.05 -1.58 1.57
CA ASN A 140 -11.26 -0.75 1.57
C ASN A 140 -12.01 -0.92 2.90
N LYS A 141 -12.32 0.18 3.54
CA LYS A 141 -13.10 0.21 4.78
C LYS A 141 -14.47 0.85 4.52
#